data_803af8f777490221ac569a3a91ff215f
#
_entry.id   803af8f777490221ac569a3a91ff215f
#
_cell.length_a   1.000
_cell.length_b   1.000
_cell.length_c   1.000
_cell.angle_alpha   90.00
_cell.angle_beta   90.00
_cell.angle_gamma   90.00
#
_symmetry.space_group_name_H-M   'P 1'
#
loop_
_entity.id
_entity.type
_entity.pdbx_description
1 polymer ?
#
loop_
_entity_poly.entity_id
_entity_poly.type
_entity_poly.pdbx_seq_one_letter_code
_entity_poly.pdbx_strand_id
1 'polypeptide(L)'
;MIEIKHHGATSGVTGSCHELSLKVGSDEKRERFSSDPVLGSGSEFSGSHHGILIDCGLFQGQDEGRSASAADLTIDFPIDHIRALVVTHVHIDHVGRIPYLLAAGFEGPIICSEPSAVMLPEILEDALKIGFTRDRRLIERVLGLIRERLVTVPYGQWHLVCGEDECSLSVCLQRAGHILGSAYVECDARVGDVGERIVFSGDLGAPHSPLLPEPKSPERADRLVIESTYGDKDHEDRETRRNRLKAVLENALADGGTVLIPAFSIGRTQELLYEIEGIIAEASVKVGSDGKRERFSSDPAFDWQHLEIVVDSPLAANFTQIYRDLKPFWDAEAQELVRSGRHPLSFEQLTVIDSHEDHLNAVEYLAKSHRPCVVLAGSGMCAGGRVVNYLKAMLGDKRNDVLFVGYQAAGTPGRDILTYGPRGGWVELDGERYEIRARVHQVGGYSAHAGQSDLLRFVEGVSEPPKEIRIVHGDTDAKRAFGELLSKRLPSRILTPSL
;
A
#
# COMPACT_ATOMS: atom_id res chain seq x y z
N MET A 1 -14.87 -26.51 -12.12
CA MET A 1 -13.41 -26.23 -12.06
C MET A 1 -13.19 -24.87 -11.39
N ILE A 2 -12.20 -24.77 -10.48
CA ILE A 2 -11.82 -23.52 -9.80
C ILE A 2 -10.47 -23.07 -10.34
N GLU A 3 -10.41 -21.88 -10.95
CA GLU A 3 -9.24 -21.37 -11.67
C GLU A 3 -8.77 -20.03 -11.08
N ILE A 4 -7.44 -19.81 -10.99
CA ILE A 4 -6.84 -18.52 -10.65
C ILE A 4 -6.05 -18.04 -11.87
N LYS A 5 -6.30 -16.80 -12.29
CA LYS A 5 -5.52 -16.11 -13.32
C LYS A 5 -4.93 -14.82 -12.76
N HIS A 6 -3.85 -14.39 -13.35
CA HIS A 6 -3.17 -13.15 -12.98
C HIS A 6 -3.13 -12.23 -14.19
N HIS A 7 -3.65 -11.00 -14.01
CA HIS A 7 -3.68 -9.94 -15.02
C HIS A 7 -2.70 -8.82 -14.69
N GLY A 8 -1.83 -9.04 -13.69
CA GLY A 8 -0.81 -8.11 -13.24
C GLY A 8 -0.07 -8.58 -12.00
N ALA A 9 0.92 -7.80 -11.54
CA ALA A 9 1.81 -8.06 -10.39
C ALA A 9 2.59 -9.40 -10.48
N THR A 10 2.85 -9.88 -11.70
CA THR A 10 3.57 -11.14 -11.95
C THR A 10 5.04 -10.91 -12.30
N SER A 11 5.40 -9.79 -12.89
CA SER A 11 6.77 -9.42 -13.25
C SER A 11 7.43 -8.41 -12.29
N GLY A 12 6.64 -7.68 -11.50
CA GLY A 12 7.10 -6.62 -10.60
C GLY A 12 6.19 -6.42 -9.40
N VAL A 13 6.25 -5.22 -8.83
CA VAL A 13 5.54 -4.80 -7.61
C VAL A 13 4.31 -3.94 -7.88
N THR A 14 3.81 -3.86 -9.12
CA THR A 14 2.69 -2.97 -9.46
C THR A 14 1.66 -3.64 -10.36
N GLY A 15 0.50 -3.01 -10.49
CA GLY A 15 -0.58 -3.49 -11.35
C GLY A 15 -1.32 -4.71 -10.82
N SER A 16 -1.44 -4.86 -9.50
CA SER A 16 -2.12 -6.01 -8.87
C SER A 16 -3.52 -6.19 -9.44
N CYS A 17 -3.76 -7.38 -10.04
CA CYS A 17 -5.06 -7.76 -10.57
C CYS A 17 -5.10 -9.28 -10.76
N HIS A 18 -5.92 -9.95 -9.97
CA HIS A 18 -6.05 -11.40 -9.98
C HIS A 18 -7.51 -11.81 -10.15
N GLU A 19 -7.74 -12.86 -10.89
CA GLU A 19 -9.07 -13.41 -11.12
C GLU A 19 -9.19 -14.77 -10.44
N LEU A 20 -10.29 -14.95 -9.70
CA LEU A 20 -10.73 -16.26 -9.23
C LEU A 20 -12.05 -16.59 -9.94
N SER A 21 -12.08 -17.67 -10.72
CA SER A 21 -13.25 -18.05 -11.49
C SER A 21 -13.69 -19.49 -11.24
N LEU A 22 -15.01 -19.68 -11.30
CA LEU A 22 -15.72 -20.93 -11.12
C LEU A 22 -16.38 -21.29 -12.46
N LYS A 23 -16.04 -22.47 -12.98
CA LYS A 23 -16.64 -23.02 -14.21
C LYS A 23 -17.37 -24.31 -13.86
N VAL A 24 -18.68 -24.33 -14.06
CA VAL A 24 -19.47 -25.57 -14.01
C VAL A 24 -19.31 -26.25 -15.35
N GLY A 25 -18.71 -27.44 -15.37
CA GLY A 25 -18.57 -28.23 -16.58
C GLY A 25 -19.95 -28.75 -17.02
N SER A 26 -20.32 -28.56 -18.27
CA SER A 26 -21.36 -29.40 -18.86
C SER A 26 -20.84 -30.83 -18.84
N ASP A 27 -21.57 -31.77 -18.21
CA ASP A 27 -21.27 -33.20 -18.26
C ASP A 27 -21.12 -33.66 -19.72
N GLU A 28 -19.88 -33.79 -20.18
CA GLU A 28 -19.59 -34.67 -21.31
C GLU A 28 -19.78 -36.12 -20.83
N LYS A 29 -20.78 -36.79 -21.40
CA LYS A 29 -21.08 -38.20 -21.31
C LYS A 29 -22.09 -38.66 -20.24
N ARG A 30 -23.36 -38.42 -20.54
CA ARG A 30 -24.34 -39.50 -20.45
C ARG A 30 -24.77 -39.82 -21.87
N GLU A 31 -24.02 -40.65 -22.59
CA GLU A 31 -24.50 -41.40 -23.76
C GLU A 31 -25.57 -42.39 -23.27
N ARG A 32 -26.82 -41.97 -23.25
CA ARG A 32 -27.94 -42.90 -23.43
C ARG A 32 -28.27 -42.95 -24.92
N PHE A 33 -27.94 -44.08 -25.51
CA PHE A 33 -28.46 -44.49 -26.79
C PHE A 33 -29.98 -44.32 -26.78
N SER A 34 -30.51 -43.39 -27.54
CA SER A 34 -31.87 -43.42 -28.08
C SER A 34 -31.77 -42.90 -29.51
N SER A 35 -31.99 -43.84 -30.41
CA SER A 35 -32.14 -43.63 -31.83
C SER A 35 -33.47 -42.92 -32.10
N ASP A 36 -33.43 -41.61 -32.41
CA ASP A 36 -34.43 -40.94 -33.27
C ASP A 36 -33.89 -39.58 -33.74
N PRO A 37 -33.96 -39.28 -35.05
CA PRO A 37 -33.51 -38.01 -35.58
C PRO A 37 -34.68 -37.02 -35.63
N VAL A 38 -34.69 -36.03 -34.75
CA VAL A 38 -35.57 -34.87 -34.89
C VAL A 38 -34.71 -33.61 -34.96
N LEU A 39 -34.80 -32.95 -36.09
CA LEU A 39 -34.33 -31.59 -36.37
C LEU A 39 -34.85 -30.59 -35.33
N GLY A 40 -33.98 -29.76 -34.80
CA GLY A 40 -34.43 -28.61 -34.03
C GLY A 40 -33.29 -27.88 -33.29
N SER A 41 -32.87 -26.74 -33.84
CA SER A 41 -32.32 -25.53 -33.17
C SER A 41 -31.28 -25.72 -32.08
N GLY A 42 -30.08 -25.20 -32.33
CA GLY A 42 -28.99 -25.13 -31.38
C GLY A 42 -29.40 -24.48 -30.09
N SER A 43 -29.37 -25.25 -29.01
CA SER A 43 -29.24 -24.73 -27.65
C SER A 43 -27.75 -24.64 -27.36
N GLU A 44 -27.22 -23.44 -27.32
CA GLU A 44 -25.93 -23.16 -26.72
C GLU A 44 -25.98 -23.69 -25.29
N PHE A 45 -25.14 -24.65 -24.97
CA PHE A 45 -24.93 -25.13 -23.61
C PHE A 45 -24.26 -24.01 -22.79
N SER A 46 -25.04 -23.26 -22.04
CA SER A 46 -24.54 -22.26 -21.09
C SER A 46 -24.13 -22.94 -19.79
N GLY A 47 -22.88 -23.42 -19.71
CA GLY A 47 -22.27 -23.70 -18.43
C GLY A 47 -22.15 -22.38 -17.65
N SER A 48 -22.56 -22.36 -16.37
CA SER A 48 -22.41 -21.12 -15.56
C SER A 48 -20.93 -20.84 -15.30
N HIS A 49 -20.51 -19.63 -15.67
CA HIS A 49 -19.16 -19.12 -15.45
C HIS A 49 -19.26 -17.87 -14.57
N HIS A 50 -18.71 -17.94 -13.36
CA HIS A 50 -18.70 -16.83 -12.40
C HIS A 50 -17.29 -16.59 -11.89
N GLY A 51 -16.91 -15.34 -11.74
CA GLY A 51 -15.60 -14.96 -11.23
C GLY A 51 -15.65 -13.68 -10.40
N ILE A 52 -14.58 -13.45 -9.68
CA ILE A 52 -14.28 -12.17 -9.01
C ILE A 52 -12.90 -11.70 -9.44
N LEU A 53 -12.71 -10.39 -9.41
CA LEU A 53 -11.37 -9.78 -9.43
C LEU A 53 -10.95 -9.48 -8.00
N ILE A 54 -9.70 -9.73 -7.71
CA ILE A 54 -9.00 -9.26 -6.50
C ILE A 54 -8.05 -8.19 -6.98
N ASP A 55 -8.31 -6.94 -6.60
CA ASP A 55 -7.67 -5.71 -7.04
C ASP A 55 -7.81 -5.42 -8.55
N CYS A 56 -7.54 -4.18 -8.91
CA CYS A 56 -7.45 -3.70 -10.29
C CYS A 56 -6.49 -2.50 -10.33
N GLY A 57 -5.20 -2.78 -10.20
CA GLY A 57 -4.15 -1.82 -9.95
C GLY A 57 -3.51 -1.23 -11.19
N LEU A 58 -2.91 -0.05 -11.01
CA LEU A 58 -2.15 0.66 -12.03
C LEU A 58 -0.71 0.13 -12.08
N PHE A 59 -0.16 -0.04 -13.28
CA PHE A 59 1.26 -0.30 -13.48
C PHE A 59 2.07 0.98 -13.25
N GLN A 60 3.26 0.88 -12.65
CA GLN A 60 4.12 2.02 -12.34
C GLN A 60 5.60 1.70 -12.59
N GLY A 61 6.39 2.72 -12.97
CA GLY A 61 7.84 2.61 -13.12
C GLY A 61 8.31 1.72 -14.28
N GLN A 62 9.39 0.97 -14.07
CA GLN A 62 9.93 0.06 -15.09
C GLN A 62 9.06 -1.17 -15.36
N ASP A 63 8.12 -1.47 -14.48
CA ASP A 63 7.10 -2.49 -14.72
C ASP A 63 6.18 -2.10 -15.89
N GLU A 64 6.20 -0.82 -16.26
CA GLU A 64 5.51 -0.33 -17.43
C GLU A 64 6.08 -0.90 -18.73
N GLY A 65 7.22 -1.58 -18.78
CA GLY A 65 7.85 -2.29 -19.92
C GLY A 65 7.59 -1.75 -21.34
N ARG A 66 6.69 -0.77 -21.40
CA ARG A 66 6.17 0.01 -22.50
C ARG A 66 5.95 1.42 -21.96
N SER A 67 6.27 2.43 -22.67
CA SER A 67 5.84 3.83 -22.42
C SER A 67 4.36 3.82 -22.00
N ALA A 68 4.01 4.34 -20.82
CA ALA A 68 2.63 4.40 -20.33
C ALA A 68 1.71 5.01 -21.39
N SER A 69 1.18 4.16 -22.23
CA SER A 69 0.22 4.53 -23.25
C SER A 69 -1.20 4.33 -22.70
N ALA A 70 -2.16 5.08 -23.20
CA ALA A 70 -3.57 4.84 -22.85
C ALA A 70 -4.01 3.38 -23.08
N ALA A 71 -3.26 2.61 -23.91
CA ALA A 71 -3.51 1.19 -24.16
C ALA A 71 -3.16 0.30 -22.95
N ASP A 72 -2.17 0.68 -22.12
CA ASP A 72 -1.75 -0.11 -20.95
C ASP A 72 -2.72 0.03 -19.77
N LEU A 73 -3.63 0.99 -19.85
CA LEU A 73 -4.66 1.24 -18.84
C LEU A 73 -5.95 0.47 -19.14
N THR A 74 -6.14 0.00 -20.38
CA THR A 74 -7.36 -0.72 -20.79
C THR A 74 -7.44 -2.09 -20.14
N ILE A 75 -8.67 -2.55 -19.94
CA ILE A 75 -8.94 -3.92 -19.52
C ILE A 75 -9.02 -4.77 -20.79
N ASP A 76 -8.01 -5.60 -21.01
CA ASP A 76 -7.81 -6.40 -22.23
C ASP A 76 -8.21 -7.87 -22.09
N PHE A 77 -8.90 -8.20 -21.00
CA PHE A 77 -9.42 -9.53 -20.72
C PHE A 77 -10.96 -9.53 -20.57
N PRO A 78 -11.64 -10.67 -20.81
CA PRO A 78 -13.10 -10.77 -20.68
C PRO A 78 -13.56 -10.52 -19.23
N ILE A 79 -14.61 -9.71 -19.06
CA ILE A 79 -15.17 -9.37 -17.73
C ILE A 79 -16.65 -9.76 -17.57
N ASP A 80 -17.30 -10.31 -18.59
CA ASP A 80 -18.74 -10.63 -18.57
C ASP A 80 -19.15 -11.60 -17.47
N HIS A 81 -18.21 -12.46 -17.06
CA HIS A 81 -18.38 -13.43 -15.98
C HIS A 81 -18.00 -12.89 -14.60
N ILE A 82 -17.41 -11.71 -14.51
CA ILE A 82 -16.95 -11.11 -13.24
C ILE A 82 -18.14 -10.53 -12.48
N ARG A 83 -18.40 -11.06 -11.30
CA ARG A 83 -19.55 -10.72 -10.44
C ARG A 83 -19.23 -9.64 -9.42
N ALA A 84 -17.97 -9.52 -9.00
CA ALA A 84 -17.52 -8.51 -8.05
C ALA A 84 -16.04 -8.18 -8.26
N LEU A 85 -15.65 -6.96 -7.84
CA LEU A 85 -14.27 -6.60 -7.56
C LEU A 85 -14.10 -6.58 -6.03
N VAL A 86 -13.09 -7.27 -5.52
CA VAL A 86 -12.70 -7.23 -4.10
C VAL A 86 -11.41 -6.45 -3.99
N VAL A 87 -11.41 -5.37 -3.22
CA VAL A 87 -10.26 -4.50 -3.01
C VAL A 87 -9.56 -4.89 -1.71
N THR A 88 -8.29 -5.27 -1.81
CA THR A 88 -7.46 -5.58 -0.65
C THR A 88 -7.10 -4.32 0.13
N HIS A 89 -6.66 -3.28 -0.56
CA HIS A 89 -6.36 -1.96 0.01
C HIS A 89 -6.30 -0.90 -1.10
N VAL A 90 -6.16 0.38 -0.70
CA VAL A 90 -6.37 1.50 -1.62
C VAL A 90 -5.10 2.11 -2.21
N HIS A 91 -3.95 1.44 -2.18
CA HIS A 91 -2.81 1.91 -2.96
C HIS A 91 -3.10 1.86 -4.45
N ILE A 92 -2.49 2.79 -5.19
CA ILE A 92 -2.83 3.02 -6.61
C ILE A 92 -2.50 1.83 -7.51
N ASP A 93 -1.50 1.05 -7.17
CA ASP A 93 -1.11 -0.19 -7.82
C ASP A 93 -2.04 -1.38 -7.52
N HIS A 94 -3.06 -1.16 -6.67
CA HIS A 94 -4.16 -2.09 -6.37
C HIS A 94 -5.52 -1.60 -6.85
N VAL A 95 -5.72 -0.29 -7.03
CA VAL A 95 -7.05 0.27 -7.37
C VAL A 95 -7.07 1.19 -8.59
N GLY A 96 -5.90 1.57 -9.11
CA GLY A 96 -5.79 2.67 -10.07
C GLY A 96 -6.46 2.44 -11.42
N ARG A 97 -6.74 1.18 -11.81
CA ARG A 97 -7.49 0.86 -13.03
C ARG A 97 -8.99 0.65 -12.81
N ILE A 98 -9.53 0.87 -11.60
CA ILE A 98 -10.99 0.79 -11.35
C ILE A 98 -11.78 1.68 -12.31
N PRO A 99 -11.41 2.95 -12.59
CA PRO A 99 -12.11 3.77 -13.56
C PRO A 99 -12.15 3.15 -14.97
N TYR A 100 -11.10 2.47 -15.38
CA TYR A 100 -11.02 1.78 -16.68
C TYR A 100 -11.83 0.48 -16.69
N LEU A 101 -11.90 -0.22 -15.56
CA LEU A 101 -12.76 -1.39 -15.39
C LEU A 101 -14.25 -1.01 -15.53
N LEU A 102 -14.66 0.11 -14.94
CA LEU A 102 -16.00 0.67 -15.11
C LEU A 102 -16.25 1.09 -16.56
N ALA A 103 -15.27 1.72 -17.21
CA ALA A 103 -15.35 2.10 -18.62
C ALA A 103 -15.44 0.89 -19.58
N ALA A 104 -14.87 -0.26 -19.19
CA ALA A 104 -14.98 -1.53 -19.92
C ALA A 104 -16.35 -2.21 -19.73
N GLY A 105 -17.25 -1.64 -18.91
CA GLY A 105 -18.62 -2.14 -18.73
C GLY A 105 -18.82 -2.98 -17.47
N PHE A 106 -17.89 -2.96 -16.51
CA PHE A 106 -18.11 -3.62 -15.23
C PHE A 106 -19.22 -2.94 -14.43
N GLU A 107 -20.21 -3.71 -14.03
CA GLU A 107 -21.39 -3.23 -13.29
C GLU A 107 -21.52 -3.84 -11.89
N GLY A 108 -20.66 -4.77 -11.51
CA GLY A 108 -20.69 -5.47 -10.24
C GLY A 108 -20.34 -4.58 -9.04
N PRO A 109 -20.55 -5.09 -7.81
CA PRO A 109 -20.15 -4.42 -6.58
C PRO A 109 -18.63 -4.36 -6.43
N ILE A 110 -18.16 -3.32 -5.73
CA ILE A 110 -16.79 -3.14 -5.28
C ILE A 110 -16.78 -3.42 -3.77
N ILE A 111 -16.29 -4.59 -3.39
CA ILE A 111 -16.27 -5.10 -2.03
C ILE A 111 -14.95 -4.70 -1.37
N CYS A 112 -15.01 -4.06 -0.21
CA CYS A 112 -13.82 -3.69 0.54
C CYS A 112 -14.11 -3.56 2.05
N SER A 113 -13.06 -3.33 2.84
CA SER A 113 -13.22 -3.00 4.26
C SER A 113 -13.86 -1.64 4.46
N GLU A 114 -14.45 -1.41 5.63
CA GLU A 114 -15.06 -0.13 5.97
C GLU A 114 -14.08 1.05 5.87
N PRO A 115 -12.82 0.99 6.38
CA PRO A 115 -11.88 2.08 6.17
C PRO A 115 -11.48 2.28 4.70
N SER A 116 -11.31 1.19 3.93
CA SER A 116 -11.01 1.29 2.50
C SER A 116 -12.13 1.96 1.71
N ALA A 117 -13.39 1.72 2.08
CA ALA A 117 -14.54 2.37 1.43
C ALA A 117 -14.55 3.90 1.60
N VAL A 118 -14.07 4.39 2.74
CA VAL A 118 -13.91 5.85 2.98
C VAL A 118 -12.78 6.43 2.13
N MET A 119 -11.67 5.72 2.01
CA MET A 119 -10.45 6.23 1.38
C MET A 119 -10.39 6.03 -0.13
N LEU A 120 -11.08 5.03 -0.68
CA LEU A 120 -11.02 4.68 -2.10
C LEU A 120 -11.43 5.83 -3.04
N PRO A 121 -12.53 6.57 -2.79
CA PRO A 121 -12.89 7.71 -3.62
C PRO A 121 -11.82 8.81 -3.62
N GLU A 122 -11.18 9.06 -2.49
CA GLU A 122 -10.16 10.12 -2.34
C GLU A 122 -8.89 9.80 -3.14
N ILE A 123 -8.41 8.55 -3.07
CA ILE A 123 -7.26 8.10 -3.87
C ILE A 123 -7.56 8.16 -5.36
N LEU A 124 -8.75 7.72 -5.78
CA LEU A 124 -9.12 7.71 -7.17
C LEU A 124 -9.39 9.11 -7.72
N GLU A 125 -9.89 10.03 -6.90
CA GLU A 125 -10.02 11.44 -7.27
C GLU A 125 -8.66 12.06 -7.60
N ASP A 126 -7.66 11.85 -6.75
CA ASP A 126 -6.29 12.35 -6.97
C ASP A 126 -5.65 11.73 -8.22
N ALA A 127 -5.76 10.42 -8.37
CA ALA A 127 -5.25 9.71 -9.53
C ALA A 127 -5.89 10.18 -10.85
N LEU A 128 -7.21 10.41 -10.86
CA LEU A 128 -7.92 10.94 -12.01
C LEU A 128 -7.48 12.36 -12.37
N LYS A 129 -7.26 13.23 -11.36
CA LYS A 129 -6.78 14.61 -11.56
C LYS A 129 -5.37 14.66 -12.14
N ILE A 130 -4.48 13.76 -11.73
CA ILE A 130 -3.09 13.73 -12.16
C ILE A 130 -2.94 13.04 -13.52
N GLY A 131 -3.54 11.88 -13.70
CA GLY A 131 -3.25 10.99 -14.82
C GLY A 131 -4.28 10.99 -15.96
N PHE A 132 -5.50 11.49 -15.73
CA PHE A 132 -6.59 11.29 -16.69
C PHE A 132 -7.23 12.59 -17.18
N THR A 133 -7.79 13.42 -16.29
CA THR A 133 -8.53 14.63 -16.69
C THR A 133 -8.61 15.66 -15.57
N ARG A 134 -8.69 16.93 -15.96
CA ARG A 134 -9.02 18.04 -15.05
C ARG A 134 -10.50 18.43 -15.09
N ASP A 135 -11.32 17.73 -15.90
CA ASP A 135 -12.76 17.96 -15.94
C ASP A 135 -13.44 17.42 -14.67
N ARG A 136 -13.75 18.35 -13.78
CA ARG A 136 -14.38 18.06 -12.49
C ARG A 136 -15.70 17.29 -12.62
N ARG A 137 -16.49 17.57 -13.66
CA ARG A 137 -17.78 16.89 -13.86
C ARG A 137 -17.59 15.43 -14.21
N LEU A 138 -16.57 15.11 -15.01
CA LEU A 138 -16.24 13.74 -15.36
C LEU A 138 -15.72 12.98 -14.15
N ILE A 139 -14.82 13.59 -13.37
CA ILE A 139 -14.31 13.02 -12.13
C ILE A 139 -15.46 12.70 -11.17
N GLU A 140 -16.34 13.67 -10.87
CA GLU A 140 -17.48 13.48 -9.97
C GLU A 140 -18.43 12.37 -10.46
N ARG A 141 -18.63 12.24 -11.76
CA ARG A 141 -19.44 11.14 -12.32
C ARG A 141 -18.81 9.78 -12.05
N VAL A 142 -17.51 9.63 -12.28
CA VAL A 142 -16.79 8.37 -12.01
C VAL A 142 -16.82 8.04 -10.53
N LEU A 143 -16.54 9.02 -9.66
CA LEU A 143 -16.60 8.83 -8.21
C LEU A 143 -18.01 8.49 -7.72
N GLY A 144 -19.04 9.08 -8.33
CA GLY A 144 -20.45 8.72 -8.08
C GLY A 144 -20.73 7.25 -8.36
N LEU A 145 -20.33 6.76 -9.54
CA LEU A 145 -20.45 5.35 -9.91
C LEU A 145 -19.70 4.41 -8.96
N ILE A 146 -18.53 4.81 -8.49
CA ILE A 146 -17.75 4.03 -7.51
C ILE A 146 -18.50 3.97 -6.19
N ARG A 147 -18.93 5.12 -5.65
CA ARG A 147 -19.68 5.17 -4.38
C ARG A 147 -20.96 4.34 -4.40
N GLU A 148 -21.70 4.34 -5.51
CA GLU A 148 -22.91 3.54 -5.70
C GLU A 148 -22.65 2.03 -5.68
N ARG A 149 -21.45 1.59 -6.06
CA ARG A 149 -21.07 0.18 -6.13
C ARG A 149 -20.32 -0.32 -4.90
N LEU A 150 -19.93 0.56 -3.98
CA LEU A 150 -19.22 0.18 -2.77
C LEU A 150 -20.07 -0.71 -1.87
N VAL A 151 -19.52 -1.85 -1.49
CA VAL A 151 -20.07 -2.77 -0.50
C VAL A 151 -19.03 -2.98 0.60
N THR A 152 -19.34 -2.49 1.80
CA THR A 152 -18.46 -2.66 2.96
C THR A 152 -18.71 -3.99 3.64
N VAL A 153 -17.63 -4.74 3.89
CA VAL A 153 -17.67 -6.00 4.62
C VAL A 153 -16.81 -5.87 5.88
N PRO A 154 -17.39 -6.06 7.08
CA PRO A 154 -16.62 -6.07 8.32
C PRO A 154 -15.56 -7.18 8.32
N TYR A 155 -14.42 -6.94 8.95
CA TYR A 155 -13.37 -7.96 9.09
C TYR A 155 -13.89 -9.20 9.80
N GLY A 156 -13.49 -10.36 9.29
CA GLY A 156 -13.87 -11.67 9.84
C GLY A 156 -15.28 -12.13 9.51
N GLN A 157 -16.04 -11.37 8.71
CA GLN A 157 -17.39 -11.77 8.28
C GLN A 157 -17.39 -12.28 6.85
N TRP A 158 -18.09 -13.40 6.64
CA TRP A 158 -18.29 -13.96 5.31
C TRP A 158 -19.38 -13.22 4.55
N HIS A 159 -19.08 -12.88 3.32
CA HIS A 159 -20.00 -12.23 2.38
C HIS A 159 -20.17 -13.12 1.15
N LEU A 160 -21.42 -13.51 0.85
CA LEU A 160 -21.75 -14.29 -0.34
C LEU A 160 -21.73 -13.37 -1.57
N VAL A 161 -20.84 -13.68 -2.53
CA VAL A 161 -20.74 -12.92 -3.79
C VAL A 161 -21.70 -13.50 -4.84
N CYS A 162 -21.67 -14.80 -5.00
CA CYS A 162 -22.61 -15.53 -5.85
C CYS A 162 -22.87 -16.92 -5.28
N GLY A 163 -24.11 -17.41 -5.48
CA GLY A 163 -24.51 -18.75 -5.05
C GLY A 163 -25.67 -19.21 -5.91
N GLU A 164 -25.46 -20.32 -6.62
CA GLU A 164 -26.46 -21.08 -7.38
C GLU A 164 -26.31 -22.55 -6.98
N ASP A 165 -27.26 -23.41 -7.36
CA ASP A 165 -27.34 -24.81 -6.92
C ASP A 165 -26.02 -25.61 -7.07
N GLU A 166 -25.20 -25.31 -8.08
CA GLU A 166 -23.97 -26.04 -8.40
C GLU A 166 -22.68 -25.28 -8.12
N CYS A 167 -22.73 -23.98 -7.81
CA CYS A 167 -21.53 -23.21 -7.45
C CYS A 167 -21.82 -22.09 -6.47
N SER A 168 -20.86 -21.82 -5.60
CA SER A 168 -20.91 -20.67 -4.68
C SER A 168 -19.53 -20.08 -4.45
N LEU A 169 -19.49 -18.78 -4.26
CA LEU A 169 -18.29 -18.03 -3.91
C LEU A 169 -18.60 -17.02 -2.82
N SER A 170 -17.95 -17.18 -1.71
CA SER A 170 -18.00 -16.23 -0.58
C SER A 170 -16.62 -15.68 -0.30
N VAL A 171 -16.56 -14.45 0.18
CA VAL A 171 -15.31 -13.78 0.57
C VAL A 171 -15.35 -13.33 2.02
N CYS A 172 -14.21 -13.34 2.69
CA CYS A 172 -14.02 -12.81 4.02
C CYS A 172 -12.76 -11.96 4.03
N LEU A 173 -12.88 -10.74 4.54
CA LEU A 173 -11.76 -9.80 4.66
C LEU A 173 -11.13 -9.95 6.03
N GLN A 174 -9.82 -10.11 6.07
CA GLN A 174 -9.03 -10.18 7.30
C GLN A 174 -7.99 -9.07 7.31
N ARG A 175 -7.60 -8.57 8.48
CA ARG A 175 -6.61 -7.47 8.58
C ARG A 175 -5.27 -7.87 8.02
N ALA A 176 -4.75 -7.11 7.06
CA ALA A 176 -3.44 -7.33 6.45
C ALA A 176 -2.33 -6.48 7.08
N GLY A 177 -2.65 -5.42 7.84
CA GLY A 177 -1.69 -4.62 8.60
C GLY A 177 -0.77 -3.72 7.76
N HIS A 178 -1.01 -3.58 6.46
CA HIS A 178 -0.17 -2.82 5.53
C HIS A 178 -0.46 -1.32 5.56
N ILE A 179 -1.71 -0.93 5.43
CA ILE A 179 -2.25 0.42 5.69
C ILE A 179 -3.59 0.30 6.40
N LEU A 180 -4.12 1.42 6.92
CA LEU A 180 -5.46 1.41 7.50
C LEU A 180 -6.48 0.95 6.44
N GLY A 181 -7.28 -0.04 6.79
CA GLY A 181 -8.25 -0.62 5.86
C GLY A 181 -7.72 -1.81 5.04
N SER A 182 -6.42 -2.08 5.02
CA SER A 182 -5.88 -3.21 4.27
C SER A 182 -6.41 -4.55 4.76
N ALA A 183 -6.65 -5.44 3.80
CA ALA A 183 -7.17 -6.77 4.03
C ALA A 183 -6.46 -7.81 3.16
N TYR A 184 -6.21 -8.98 3.71
CA TYR A 184 -6.11 -10.16 2.89
C TYR A 184 -7.50 -10.79 2.71
N VAL A 185 -7.70 -11.52 1.63
CA VAL A 185 -9.01 -12.03 1.22
C VAL A 185 -9.02 -13.54 1.27
N GLU A 186 -9.87 -14.11 2.13
CA GLU A 186 -10.21 -15.52 2.11
C GLU A 186 -11.41 -15.72 1.18
N CYS A 187 -11.30 -16.66 0.23
CA CYS A 187 -12.36 -17.05 -0.69
C CYS A 187 -12.77 -18.49 -0.43
N ASP A 188 -14.04 -18.72 -0.09
CA ASP A 188 -14.62 -20.08 -0.03
C ASP A 188 -15.34 -20.32 -1.36
N ALA A 189 -14.73 -21.17 -2.19
CA ALA A 189 -15.15 -21.44 -3.56
C ALA A 189 -15.62 -22.87 -3.69
N ARG A 190 -16.82 -23.10 -4.25
CA ARG A 190 -17.41 -24.44 -4.43
C ARG A 190 -17.94 -24.61 -5.83
N VAL A 191 -17.69 -25.80 -6.42
CA VAL A 191 -18.25 -26.23 -7.69
C VAL A 191 -18.62 -27.71 -7.56
N GLY A 192 -19.89 -28.01 -7.51
CA GLY A 192 -20.41 -29.34 -7.17
C GLY A 192 -19.91 -29.76 -5.77
N ASP A 193 -19.34 -30.97 -5.69
CA ASP A 193 -18.80 -31.52 -4.44
C ASP A 193 -17.38 -30.99 -4.10
N VAL A 194 -16.76 -30.21 -4.98
CA VAL A 194 -15.39 -29.69 -4.78
C VAL A 194 -15.46 -28.31 -4.13
N GLY A 195 -14.90 -28.19 -2.93
CA GLY A 195 -14.75 -26.93 -2.21
C GLY A 195 -13.29 -26.65 -1.89
N GLU A 196 -12.83 -25.43 -2.15
CA GLU A 196 -11.47 -24.96 -1.87
C GLU A 196 -11.51 -23.62 -1.14
N ARG A 197 -10.59 -23.44 -0.18
CA ARG A 197 -10.27 -22.16 0.43
C ARG A 197 -9.05 -21.57 -0.27
N ILE A 198 -9.26 -20.44 -0.95
CA ILE A 198 -8.20 -19.70 -1.63
C ILE A 198 -7.96 -18.41 -0.84
N VAL A 199 -6.69 -18.08 -0.59
CA VAL A 199 -6.30 -16.85 0.12
C VAL A 199 -5.47 -15.98 -0.82
N PHE A 200 -5.83 -14.70 -0.92
CA PHE A 200 -5.04 -13.66 -1.58
C PHE A 200 -4.53 -12.71 -0.50
N SER A 201 -3.23 -12.63 -0.34
CA SER A 201 -2.63 -11.82 0.72
C SER A 201 -2.88 -10.32 0.57
N GLY A 202 -3.05 -9.83 -0.68
CA GLY A 202 -2.77 -8.43 -0.94
C GLY A 202 -1.37 -8.11 -0.44
N ASP A 203 -1.16 -6.89 0.01
CA ASP A 203 0.08 -6.50 0.68
C ASP A 203 -0.04 -6.73 2.19
N LEU A 204 0.92 -7.48 2.73
CA LEU A 204 0.99 -7.79 4.16
C LEU A 204 1.84 -6.77 4.90
N GLY A 205 1.37 -6.34 6.04
CA GLY A 205 2.09 -5.39 6.89
C GLY A 205 3.21 -6.03 7.70
N ALA A 206 4.24 -5.24 7.95
CA ALA A 206 5.27 -5.61 8.91
C ALA A 206 4.70 -5.61 10.34
N PRO A 207 5.15 -6.51 11.22
CA PRO A 207 4.74 -6.51 12.62
C PRO A 207 5.19 -5.21 13.29
N HIS A 208 4.43 -4.81 14.33
CA HIS A 208 4.67 -3.58 15.10
C HIS A 208 4.68 -2.29 14.26
N SER A 209 3.94 -2.27 13.14
CA SER A 209 3.66 -1.03 12.42
C SER A 209 2.78 -0.13 13.27
N PRO A 210 3.13 1.16 13.47
CA PRO A 210 2.30 2.07 14.23
C PRO A 210 0.86 2.15 13.70
N LEU A 211 -0.13 2.27 14.58
CA LEU A 211 -1.55 2.41 14.26
C LEU A 211 -2.24 1.13 13.77
N LEU A 212 -1.50 0.11 13.32
CA LEU A 212 -2.08 -1.00 12.57
C LEU A 212 -1.95 -2.32 13.34
N PRO A 213 -3.06 -3.08 13.50
CA PRO A 213 -2.98 -4.45 13.99
C PRO A 213 -2.19 -5.35 13.05
N GLU A 214 -1.35 -6.21 13.62
CA GLU A 214 -0.59 -7.20 12.85
C GLU A 214 -1.50 -8.19 12.10
N PRO A 215 -1.09 -8.63 10.89
CA PRO A 215 -1.80 -9.69 10.18
C PRO A 215 -1.70 -11.01 10.95
N LYS A 216 -2.82 -11.74 11.02
CA LYS A 216 -2.85 -13.11 11.53
C LYS A 216 -2.96 -14.06 10.35
N SER A 217 -2.26 -15.19 10.44
CA SER A 217 -2.38 -16.23 9.41
C SER A 217 -3.82 -16.77 9.32
N PRO A 218 -4.30 -17.10 8.12
CA PRO A 218 -5.60 -17.72 7.95
C PRO A 218 -5.59 -19.12 8.59
N GLU A 219 -6.72 -19.55 9.12
CA GLU A 219 -6.85 -20.88 9.71
C GLU A 219 -6.66 -21.99 8.66
N ARG A 220 -7.13 -21.76 7.43
CA ARG A 220 -7.04 -22.68 6.30
C ARG A 220 -6.75 -21.95 5.00
N ALA A 221 -5.87 -22.53 4.19
CA ALA A 221 -5.67 -22.15 2.79
C ALA A 221 -5.33 -23.41 1.98
N ASP A 222 -6.17 -23.80 1.04
CA ASP A 222 -5.84 -24.88 0.09
C ASP A 222 -4.87 -24.37 -0.99
N ARG A 223 -5.09 -23.12 -1.44
CA ARG A 223 -4.18 -22.36 -2.31
C ARG A 223 -3.96 -20.96 -1.75
N LEU A 224 -2.73 -20.48 -1.84
CA LEU A 224 -2.33 -19.17 -1.36
C LEU A 224 -1.68 -18.37 -2.50
N VAL A 225 -2.16 -17.16 -2.74
CA VAL A 225 -1.50 -16.14 -3.57
C VAL A 225 -0.90 -15.13 -2.61
N ILE A 226 0.43 -14.97 -2.62
CA ILE A 226 1.15 -14.17 -1.62
C ILE A 226 2.12 -13.19 -2.28
N GLU A 227 2.17 -11.98 -1.70
CA GLU A 227 3.17 -10.97 -2.05
C GLU A 227 4.59 -11.40 -1.72
N SER A 228 5.57 -10.68 -2.28
CA SER A 228 6.99 -10.95 -2.04
C SER A 228 7.86 -9.70 -2.20
N THR A 229 7.35 -8.53 -1.89
CA THR A 229 8.06 -7.25 -2.02
C THR A 229 9.42 -7.29 -1.31
N TYR A 230 9.47 -7.87 -0.12
CA TYR A 230 10.69 -8.12 0.64
C TYR A 230 10.94 -9.62 0.85
N GLY A 231 10.67 -10.42 -0.16
CA GLY A 231 10.91 -11.87 -0.14
C GLY A 231 12.37 -12.28 -0.03
N ASP A 232 13.32 -11.35 -0.15
CA ASP A 232 14.76 -11.56 -0.10
C ASP A 232 15.43 -11.10 1.20
N LYS A 233 14.73 -10.36 2.08
CA LYS A 233 15.32 -9.75 3.29
C LYS A 233 14.31 -9.39 4.35
N ASP A 234 14.82 -9.19 5.56
CA ASP A 234 14.08 -8.66 6.71
C ASP A 234 14.31 -7.18 6.92
N HIS A 235 13.45 -6.59 7.74
CA HIS A 235 13.53 -5.21 8.19
C HIS A 235 14.25 -5.09 9.53
N GLU A 236 14.71 -3.87 9.84
CA GLU A 236 15.15 -3.53 11.19
C GLU A 236 13.94 -3.61 12.14
N ASP A 237 14.20 -4.01 13.40
CA ASP A 237 13.19 -3.99 14.44
C ASP A 237 12.72 -2.55 14.76
N ARG A 238 11.54 -2.43 15.38
CA ARG A 238 10.91 -1.13 15.66
C ARG A 238 11.76 -0.24 16.55
N GLU A 239 12.39 -0.78 17.58
CA GLU A 239 13.19 0.00 18.51
C GLU A 239 14.44 0.57 17.83
N THR A 240 15.14 -0.25 17.08
CA THR A 240 16.32 0.15 16.32
C THR A 240 15.98 1.25 15.30
N ARG A 241 14.91 1.08 14.50
CA ARG A 241 14.51 2.09 13.51
C ARG A 241 14.12 3.43 14.15
N ARG A 242 13.41 3.39 15.31
CA ARG A 242 12.99 4.58 16.02
C ARG A 242 14.19 5.35 16.60
N ASN A 243 15.14 4.63 17.20
CA ASN A 243 16.37 5.22 17.71
C ASN A 243 17.21 5.84 16.58
N ARG A 244 17.27 5.19 15.42
CA ARG A 244 17.94 5.75 14.23
C ARG A 244 17.23 6.98 13.70
N LEU A 245 15.89 6.96 13.60
CA LEU A 245 15.11 8.14 13.21
C LEU A 245 15.42 9.31 14.14
N LYS A 246 15.37 9.09 15.47
CA LYS A 246 15.69 10.09 16.46
C LYS A 246 17.11 10.64 16.29
N ALA A 247 18.11 9.77 16.13
CA ALA A 247 19.50 10.18 15.96
C ALA A 247 19.73 10.98 14.66
N VAL A 248 19.10 10.58 13.56
CA VAL A 248 19.16 11.34 12.30
C VAL A 248 18.55 12.72 12.49
N LEU A 249 17.37 12.82 13.12
CA LEU A 249 16.71 14.11 13.37
C LEU A 249 17.58 15.00 14.29
N GLU A 250 18.09 14.49 15.39
CA GLU A 250 18.95 15.23 16.32
C GLU A 250 20.21 15.79 15.64
N ASN A 251 20.89 14.95 14.84
CA ASN A 251 22.11 15.35 14.14
C ASN A 251 21.83 16.35 13.01
N ALA A 252 20.75 16.13 12.26
CA ALA A 252 20.39 16.96 11.13
C ALA A 252 19.92 18.35 11.55
N LEU A 253 19.23 18.44 12.68
CA LEU A 253 18.65 19.70 13.16
C LEU A 253 19.62 20.54 13.98
N ALA A 254 20.75 19.96 14.45
CA ALA A 254 21.73 20.66 15.27
C ALA A 254 22.41 21.82 14.56
N ASP A 255 22.54 21.83 13.26
CA ASP A 255 23.16 22.88 12.44
C ASP A 255 22.17 23.84 11.78
N GLY A 256 20.90 23.77 12.15
CA GLY A 256 19.84 24.67 11.64
C GLY A 256 19.34 24.31 10.23
N GLY A 257 19.53 23.06 9.81
CA GLY A 257 19.02 22.55 8.54
C GLY A 257 17.58 22.05 8.59
N THR A 258 17.05 21.72 7.45
CA THR A 258 15.74 21.07 7.27
C THR A 258 15.93 19.60 6.95
N VAL A 259 15.17 18.71 7.60
CA VAL A 259 15.05 17.31 7.25
C VAL A 259 13.87 17.14 6.32
N LEU A 260 14.12 16.83 5.06
CA LEU A 260 13.10 16.53 4.06
C LEU A 260 12.86 15.03 4.01
N ILE A 261 11.63 14.61 4.24
CA ILE A 261 11.20 13.21 4.21
C ILE A 261 10.20 13.01 3.06
N PRO A 262 10.64 12.47 1.92
CA PRO A 262 9.73 12.05 0.87
C PRO A 262 8.82 10.94 1.39
N ALA A 263 7.51 11.16 1.38
CA ALA A 263 6.55 10.20 1.94
C ALA A 263 5.31 10.05 1.05
N PHE A 264 4.75 8.84 1.03
CA PHE A 264 3.43 8.62 0.45
C PHE A 264 2.36 9.26 1.33
N SER A 265 1.33 9.77 0.69
CA SER A 265 0.27 10.54 1.37
C SER A 265 -0.57 9.67 2.33
N ILE A 266 -0.67 8.37 2.04
CA ILE A 266 -1.39 7.39 2.86
C ILE A 266 -0.43 6.36 3.47
N GLY A 267 -0.65 5.99 4.72
CA GLY A 267 0.13 5.04 5.49
C GLY A 267 1.40 5.64 6.04
N ARG A 268 2.41 5.86 5.20
CA ARG A 268 3.76 6.29 5.60
C ARG A 268 3.78 7.62 6.34
N THR A 269 3.06 8.62 5.86
CA THR A 269 2.99 9.92 6.55
C THR A 269 2.41 9.78 7.95
N GLN A 270 1.33 9.01 8.12
CA GLN A 270 0.67 8.84 9.42
C GLN A 270 1.54 8.04 10.41
N GLU A 271 2.25 7.02 9.94
CA GLU A 271 3.19 6.26 10.78
C GLU A 271 4.36 7.13 11.26
N LEU A 272 4.93 7.96 10.37
CA LEU A 272 6.01 8.89 10.75
C LEU A 272 5.52 9.93 11.75
N LEU A 273 4.33 10.49 11.57
CA LEU A 273 3.75 11.42 12.54
C LEU A 273 3.60 10.78 13.92
N TYR A 274 3.12 9.53 13.96
CA TYR A 274 3.00 8.76 15.21
C TYR A 274 4.36 8.57 15.91
N GLU A 275 5.39 8.18 15.17
CA GLU A 275 6.74 7.95 15.73
C GLU A 275 7.39 9.26 16.17
N ILE A 276 7.27 10.34 15.38
CA ILE A 276 7.86 11.65 15.71
C ILE A 276 7.18 12.24 16.93
N GLU A 277 5.85 12.19 17.02
CA GLU A 277 5.12 12.62 18.22
C GLU A 277 5.58 11.85 19.46
N GLY A 278 5.76 10.52 19.32
CA GLY A 278 6.28 9.68 20.39
C GLY A 278 7.68 10.10 20.84
N ILE A 279 8.58 10.44 19.92
CA ILE A 279 9.93 10.95 20.22
C ILE A 279 9.87 12.29 20.97
N ILE A 280 9.02 13.21 20.50
CA ILE A 280 8.80 14.53 21.13
C ILE A 280 8.26 14.36 22.56
N ALA A 281 7.25 13.51 22.74
CA ALA A 281 6.65 13.24 24.04
C ALA A 281 7.65 12.65 25.05
N GLU A 282 8.48 11.71 24.64
CA GLU A 282 9.53 11.12 25.50
C GLU A 282 10.62 12.13 25.89
N ALA A 283 11.01 12.99 24.95
CA ALA A 283 11.95 14.06 25.23
C ALA A 283 11.39 15.06 26.26
N SER A 284 10.06 15.24 26.29
CA SER A 284 9.37 16.14 27.22
C SER A 284 9.24 15.59 28.66
N VAL A 285 9.14 14.27 28.83
CA VAL A 285 8.93 13.59 30.14
C VAL A 285 10.20 13.57 30.99
N LYS A 286 11.38 13.75 30.44
CA LYS A 286 12.66 13.81 31.19
C LYS A 286 12.87 15.10 32.00
N VAL A 287 11.87 15.97 32.13
CA VAL A 287 11.81 17.05 33.13
C VAL A 287 11.30 16.42 34.42
N GLY A 288 12.21 16.19 35.37
CA GLY A 288 11.96 15.47 36.61
C GLY A 288 10.79 15.98 37.44
N SER A 289 10.19 15.08 38.21
CA SER A 289 9.11 15.30 39.19
C SER A 289 9.37 16.38 40.25
N ASP A 290 10.58 16.98 40.31
CA ASP A 290 11.01 17.95 41.31
C ASP A 290 11.08 19.39 40.79
N GLY A 291 10.62 19.66 39.56
CA GLY A 291 10.68 21.03 39.01
C GLY A 291 12.09 21.60 38.83
N LYS A 292 13.14 20.84 39.15
CA LYS A 292 14.53 21.19 38.86
C LYS A 292 14.92 20.56 37.55
N ARG A 293 15.22 21.43 36.56
CA ARG A 293 15.88 21.01 35.33
C ARG A 293 17.27 20.46 35.71
N GLU A 294 17.39 19.17 35.91
CA GLU A 294 18.68 18.51 35.88
C GLU A 294 19.16 18.50 34.42
N ARG A 295 19.92 19.53 34.08
CA ARG A 295 20.76 19.51 32.89
C ARG A 295 21.85 18.47 33.14
N PHE A 296 21.61 17.24 32.69
CA PHE A 296 22.73 16.34 32.47
C PHE A 296 23.55 16.91 31.32
N SER A 297 24.82 17.18 31.59
CA SER A 297 25.79 17.84 30.73
C SER A 297 26.27 16.97 29.57
N SER A 298 25.38 16.46 28.74
CA SER A 298 25.73 15.83 27.47
C SER A 298 24.62 16.01 26.45
N ASP A 299 23.85 17.11 26.54
CA ASP A 299 22.71 17.23 25.73
C ASP A 299 22.38 18.51 25.06
N PRO A 300 21.69 18.28 24.02
CA PRO A 300 21.86 18.82 22.71
C PRO A 300 21.38 20.24 22.65
N ALA A 301 22.01 20.89 21.75
CA ALA A 301 21.67 22.19 21.24
C ALA A 301 20.24 22.23 20.59
N PHE A 302 19.37 21.22 20.82
CA PHE A 302 18.12 21.15 20.12
C PHE A 302 16.90 20.99 21.06
N ASP A 303 15.87 21.85 20.85
CA ASP A 303 14.63 21.84 21.61
C ASP A 303 13.50 21.18 20.86
N TRP A 304 13.19 19.93 21.20
CA TRP A 304 12.12 19.14 20.61
C TRP A 304 10.73 19.77 20.73
N GLN A 305 10.49 20.59 21.76
CA GLN A 305 9.19 21.23 21.96
C GLN A 305 8.93 22.36 20.96
N HIS A 306 10.00 22.93 20.40
CA HIS A 306 9.89 23.99 19.39
C HIS A 306 10.23 23.51 17.97
N LEU A 307 10.39 22.19 17.78
CA LEU A 307 10.57 21.61 16.45
C LEU A 307 9.28 21.68 15.65
N GLU A 308 9.32 22.36 14.52
CA GLU A 308 8.18 22.38 13.61
C GLU A 308 8.17 21.15 12.71
N ILE A 309 7.03 20.46 12.65
CA ILE A 309 6.79 19.31 11.78
C ILE A 309 5.77 19.74 10.73
N VAL A 310 6.19 19.79 9.48
CA VAL A 310 5.35 20.24 8.37
C VAL A 310 4.91 19.05 7.53
N VAL A 311 3.61 18.89 7.34
CA VAL A 311 3.02 18.03 6.31
C VAL A 311 2.63 18.88 5.12
N ASP A 312 3.38 18.79 4.04
CA ASP A 312 3.16 19.56 2.82
C ASP A 312 2.63 18.67 1.69
N SER A 313 1.38 18.25 1.86
CA SER A 313 0.61 17.47 0.91
C SER A 313 -0.87 17.54 1.27
N PRO A 314 -1.73 18.16 0.44
CA PRO A 314 -3.18 18.21 0.71
C PRO A 314 -3.79 16.83 0.86
N LEU A 315 -3.35 15.88 0.04
CA LEU A 315 -3.82 14.49 0.11
C LEU A 315 -3.40 13.82 1.43
N ALA A 316 -2.15 14.03 1.89
CA ALA A 316 -1.69 13.51 3.17
C ALA A 316 -2.44 14.14 4.36
N ALA A 317 -2.76 15.43 4.28
CA ALA A 317 -3.58 16.12 5.26
C ALA A 317 -4.98 15.49 5.37
N ASN A 318 -5.63 15.26 4.22
CA ASN A 318 -6.94 14.61 4.16
C ASN A 318 -6.90 13.19 4.74
N PHE A 319 -5.92 12.37 4.33
CA PHE A 319 -5.77 11.02 4.90
C PHE A 319 -5.44 11.03 6.39
N THR A 320 -4.66 11.99 6.86
CA THR A 320 -4.41 12.13 8.30
C THR A 320 -5.69 12.43 9.08
N GLN A 321 -6.58 13.24 8.51
CA GLN A 321 -7.91 13.47 9.12
C GLN A 321 -8.77 12.20 9.09
N ILE A 322 -8.83 11.49 7.96
CA ILE A 322 -9.55 10.22 7.83
C ILE A 322 -9.03 9.17 8.85
N TYR A 323 -7.70 9.04 9.00
CA TYR A 323 -7.12 8.17 10.02
C TYR A 323 -7.57 8.55 11.43
N ARG A 324 -7.66 9.85 11.74
CA ARG A 324 -8.16 10.33 13.04
C ARG A 324 -9.63 9.98 13.26
N ASP A 325 -10.44 9.99 12.23
CA ASP A 325 -11.88 9.66 12.31
C ASP A 325 -12.09 8.14 12.43
N LEU A 326 -11.15 7.34 11.90
CA LEU A 326 -11.17 5.88 11.92
C LEU A 326 -10.36 5.24 13.08
N LYS A 327 -10.17 5.97 14.20
CA LYS A 327 -9.51 5.45 15.42
C LYS A 327 -9.99 4.08 15.92
N PRO A 328 -11.27 3.70 15.80
CA PRO A 328 -11.72 2.37 16.20
C PRO A 328 -10.99 1.20 15.49
N PHE A 329 -10.39 1.47 14.34
CA PHE A 329 -9.63 0.48 13.56
C PHE A 329 -8.15 0.44 13.88
N TRP A 330 -7.65 1.35 14.73
CA TRP A 330 -6.26 1.38 15.17
C TRP A 330 -5.94 0.19 16.07
N ASP A 331 -4.66 -0.11 16.25
CA ASP A 331 -4.19 -1.12 17.19
C ASP A 331 -4.44 -0.74 18.65
N ALA A 332 -4.21 -1.68 19.56
CA ALA A 332 -4.45 -1.47 20.99
C ALA A 332 -3.52 -0.42 21.60
N GLU A 333 -2.25 -0.34 21.12
CA GLU A 333 -1.26 0.63 21.59
C GLU A 333 -1.71 2.06 21.26
N ALA A 334 -2.06 2.33 20.01
CA ALA A 334 -2.49 3.65 19.57
C ALA A 334 -3.82 4.08 20.23
N GLN A 335 -4.74 3.13 20.43
CA GLN A 335 -5.98 3.40 21.18
C GLN A 335 -5.70 3.77 22.64
N GLU A 336 -4.73 3.13 23.30
CA GLU A 336 -4.37 3.45 24.67
C GLU A 336 -3.70 4.82 24.79
N LEU A 337 -2.86 5.20 23.82
CA LEU A 337 -2.32 6.57 23.75
C LEU A 337 -3.44 7.61 23.69
N VAL A 338 -4.46 7.39 22.86
CA VAL A 338 -5.61 8.31 22.77
C VAL A 338 -6.37 8.37 24.10
N ARG A 339 -6.61 7.23 24.78
CA ARG A 339 -7.26 7.21 26.10
C ARG A 339 -6.48 7.96 27.18
N SER A 340 -5.14 7.95 27.07
CA SER A 340 -4.26 8.71 27.97
C SER A 340 -4.20 10.21 27.66
N GLY A 341 -4.94 10.69 26.64
CA GLY A 341 -5.01 12.09 26.24
C GLY A 341 -3.96 12.53 25.21
N ARG A 342 -3.18 11.59 24.66
CA ARG A 342 -2.26 11.87 23.55
C ARG A 342 -2.95 11.74 22.20
N HIS A 343 -2.51 12.55 21.24
CA HIS A 343 -3.08 12.58 19.90
C HIS A 343 -1.97 12.51 18.84
N PRO A 344 -1.43 11.33 18.54
CA PRO A 344 -0.23 11.18 17.72
C PRO A 344 -0.36 11.67 16.26
N LEU A 345 -1.57 11.89 15.79
CA LEU A 345 -1.83 12.49 14.47
C LEU A 345 -2.39 13.94 14.58
N SER A 346 -2.28 14.57 15.77
CA SER A 346 -2.74 15.95 15.99
C SER A 346 -2.05 16.51 17.24
N PHE A 347 -0.86 17.06 17.10
CA PHE A 347 -0.05 17.60 18.17
C PHE A 347 0.39 19.03 17.86
N GLU A 348 0.83 19.78 18.86
CA GLU A 348 1.07 21.23 18.79
C GLU A 348 2.10 21.63 17.72
N GLN A 349 3.14 20.80 17.51
CA GLN A 349 4.23 21.06 16.58
C GLN A 349 3.86 20.78 15.11
N LEU A 350 2.67 20.20 14.85
CA LEU A 350 2.26 19.80 13.51
C LEU A 350 1.61 20.96 12.75
N THR A 351 2.24 21.36 11.66
CA THR A 351 1.73 22.34 10.69
C THR A 351 1.33 21.61 9.39
N VAL A 352 0.17 21.90 8.86
CA VAL A 352 -0.33 21.35 7.59
C VAL A 352 -0.41 22.45 6.55
N ILE A 353 0.14 22.20 5.36
CA ILE A 353 0.11 23.15 4.23
C ILE A 353 -0.85 22.61 3.15
N ASP A 354 -1.96 23.31 2.96
CA ASP A 354 -2.99 22.93 2.01
C ASP A 354 -2.87 23.67 0.68
N SER A 355 -2.63 24.97 0.70
CA SER A 355 -2.62 25.79 -0.51
C SER A 355 -1.30 25.67 -1.29
N HIS A 356 -1.35 25.95 -2.59
CA HIS A 356 -0.15 26.01 -3.42
C HIS A 356 0.69 27.25 -3.10
N GLU A 357 0.07 28.35 -2.75
CA GLU A 357 0.74 29.61 -2.38
C GLU A 357 1.54 29.43 -1.09
N ASP A 358 0.93 28.85 -0.05
CA ASP A 358 1.62 28.57 1.22
C ASP A 358 2.75 27.57 1.02
N HIS A 359 2.58 26.57 0.13
CA HIS A 359 3.66 25.67 -0.25
C HIS A 359 4.86 26.41 -0.81
N LEU A 360 4.69 27.31 -1.80
CA LEU A 360 5.79 28.05 -2.37
C LEU A 360 6.47 28.98 -1.34
N ASN A 361 5.67 29.64 -0.50
CA ASN A 361 6.15 30.45 0.60
C ASN A 361 6.98 29.65 1.62
N ALA A 362 6.51 28.44 1.95
CA ALA A 362 7.24 27.55 2.87
C ALA A 362 8.57 27.07 2.28
N VAL A 363 8.61 26.68 1.00
CA VAL A 363 9.86 26.32 0.30
C VAL A 363 10.86 27.46 0.33
N GLU A 364 10.42 28.68 -0.04
CA GLU A 364 11.27 29.85 -0.06
C GLU A 364 11.76 30.24 1.35
N TYR A 365 10.86 30.22 2.35
CA TYR A 365 11.17 30.53 3.72
C TYR A 365 12.19 29.56 4.31
N LEU A 366 11.97 28.25 4.20
CA LEU A 366 12.86 27.23 4.77
C LEU A 366 14.22 27.22 4.08
N ALA A 367 14.28 27.44 2.75
CA ALA A 367 15.54 27.55 2.04
C ALA A 367 16.42 28.73 2.50
N LYS A 368 15.82 29.80 3.07
CA LYS A 368 16.52 31.03 3.48
C LYS A 368 16.71 31.19 4.98
N SER A 369 15.79 30.66 5.80
CA SER A 369 15.72 30.99 7.23
C SER A 369 16.68 30.22 8.10
N HIS A 370 17.20 29.09 7.64
CA HIS A 370 18.05 28.17 8.44
C HIS A 370 17.41 27.75 9.77
N ARG A 371 16.07 27.62 9.77
CA ARG A 371 15.32 27.17 10.93
C ARG A 371 15.18 25.65 10.92
N PRO A 372 15.53 24.96 12.02
CA PRO A 372 15.31 23.53 12.13
C PRO A 372 13.84 23.19 11.89
N CYS A 373 13.57 22.28 10.94
CA CYS A 373 12.24 21.85 10.59
C CYS A 373 12.27 20.44 10.00
N VAL A 374 11.22 19.66 10.21
CA VAL A 374 11.01 18.40 9.52
C VAL A 374 9.86 18.57 8.54
N VAL A 375 10.09 18.28 7.28
CA VAL A 375 9.11 18.41 6.22
C VAL A 375 8.77 17.03 5.64
N LEU A 376 7.53 16.59 5.78
CA LEU A 376 6.98 15.42 5.11
C LEU A 376 6.23 15.89 3.86
N ALA A 377 6.71 15.50 2.68
CA ALA A 377 6.13 15.96 1.41
C ALA A 377 5.93 14.82 0.41
N GLY A 378 4.83 14.85 -0.35
CA GLY A 378 4.57 13.94 -1.48
C GLY A 378 5.37 14.34 -2.72
N SER A 379 5.86 13.41 -3.56
CA SER A 379 5.68 11.97 -3.58
C SER A 379 6.84 11.23 -2.89
N GLY A 380 6.55 10.01 -2.40
CA GLY A 380 7.55 9.19 -1.69
C GLY A 380 8.75 8.75 -2.52
N MET A 381 8.65 8.72 -3.86
CA MET A 381 9.74 8.36 -4.79
C MET A 381 10.36 9.57 -5.50
N CYS A 382 9.99 10.78 -5.10
CA CYS A 382 10.47 12.05 -5.68
C CYS A 382 10.19 12.22 -7.19
N ALA A 383 9.29 11.45 -7.78
CA ALA A 383 8.97 11.49 -9.20
C ALA A 383 8.03 12.65 -9.60
N GLY A 384 7.62 13.48 -8.64
CA GLY A 384 6.73 14.62 -8.84
C GLY A 384 6.24 15.16 -7.49
N GLY A 385 5.20 16.00 -7.52
CA GLY A 385 4.59 16.56 -6.33
C GLY A 385 5.42 17.65 -5.65
N ARG A 386 4.95 18.06 -4.48
CA ARG A 386 5.54 19.19 -3.72
C ARG A 386 6.97 18.93 -3.24
N VAL A 387 7.33 17.68 -3.01
CA VAL A 387 8.70 17.29 -2.61
C VAL A 387 9.75 17.75 -3.60
N VAL A 388 9.45 17.78 -4.90
CA VAL A 388 10.40 18.19 -5.95
C VAL A 388 10.82 19.66 -5.79
N ASN A 389 9.90 20.55 -5.41
CA ASN A 389 10.24 21.96 -5.17
C ASN A 389 11.17 22.13 -3.96
N TYR A 390 10.95 21.36 -2.89
CA TYR A 390 11.87 21.33 -1.76
C TYR A 390 13.26 20.80 -2.16
N LEU A 391 13.31 19.69 -2.91
CA LEU A 391 14.57 19.13 -3.38
C LEU A 391 15.36 20.13 -4.22
N LYS A 392 14.73 20.80 -5.19
CA LYS A 392 15.36 21.83 -6.01
C LYS A 392 15.93 22.97 -5.18
N ALA A 393 15.22 23.39 -4.15
CA ALA A 393 15.64 24.50 -3.29
C ALA A 393 16.73 24.13 -2.26
N MET A 394 16.78 22.86 -1.82
CA MET A 394 17.52 22.46 -0.64
C MET A 394 18.67 21.48 -0.87
N LEU A 395 18.69 20.72 -1.98
CA LEU A 395 19.75 19.74 -2.26
C LEU A 395 21.16 20.35 -2.32
N GLY A 396 21.26 21.61 -2.71
CA GLY A 396 22.54 22.33 -2.82
C GLY A 396 23.14 22.79 -1.47
N ASP A 397 22.44 22.66 -0.36
CA ASP A 397 22.90 23.11 0.96
C ASP A 397 23.23 21.92 1.87
N LYS A 398 24.48 21.84 2.32
CA LYS A 398 25.02 20.77 3.18
C LYS A 398 24.40 20.68 4.57
N ARG A 399 23.64 21.69 5.01
CA ARG A 399 22.93 21.68 6.28
C ARG A 399 21.66 20.88 6.21
N ASN A 400 21.05 20.80 5.02
CA ASN A 400 19.83 20.06 4.83
C ASN A 400 20.08 18.55 4.73
N ASP A 401 19.08 17.80 5.05
CA ASP A 401 19.06 16.34 5.03
C ASP A 401 17.90 15.82 4.22
N VAL A 402 18.12 14.76 3.43
CA VAL A 402 17.07 13.99 2.80
C VAL A 402 17.03 12.63 3.47
N LEU A 403 15.90 12.30 4.08
CA LEU A 403 15.72 11.05 4.81
C LEU A 403 14.71 10.15 4.08
N PHE A 404 15.20 9.06 3.51
CA PHE A 404 14.35 8.02 2.93
C PHE A 404 13.97 6.98 3.97
N VAL A 405 12.68 6.72 4.08
CA VAL A 405 12.07 5.78 5.04
C VAL A 405 11.29 4.65 4.34
N GLY A 406 11.34 4.59 3.03
CA GLY A 406 10.66 3.59 2.21
C GLY A 406 11.48 3.14 1.01
N TYR A 407 10.96 2.15 0.31
CA TYR A 407 11.54 1.65 -0.93
C TYR A 407 11.62 2.75 -1.99
N GLN A 408 12.72 2.75 -2.75
CA GLN A 408 12.93 3.64 -3.87
C GLN A 408 13.10 2.80 -5.14
N ALA A 409 12.14 2.85 -6.04
CA ALA A 409 12.14 2.06 -7.27
C ALA A 409 13.26 2.49 -8.22
N ALA A 410 13.81 1.55 -8.97
CA ALA A 410 14.79 1.83 -10.02
C ALA A 410 14.20 2.80 -11.06
N GLY A 411 15.03 3.78 -11.52
CA GLY A 411 14.59 4.79 -12.48
C GLY A 411 13.83 5.98 -11.87
N THR A 412 13.71 6.05 -10.54
CA THR A 412 13.10 7.21 -9.88
C THR A 412 14.15 8.19 -9.37
N PRO A 413 13.85 9.51 -9.30
CA PRO A 413 14.77 10.49 -8.73
C PRO A 413 15.14 10.20 -7.27
N GLY A 414 14.24 9.62 -6.48
CA GLY A 414 14.54 9.20 -5.11
C GLY A 414 15.63 8.12 -5.06
N ARG A 415 15.59 7.15 -5.99
CA ARG A 415 16.66 6.14 -6.13
C ARG A 415 17.99 6.76 -6.51
N ASP A 416 17.97 7.73 -7.42
CA ASP A 416 19.19 8.44 -7.83
C ASP A 416 19.78 9.27 -6.68
N ILE A 417 18.97 10.00 -5.93
CA ILE A 417 19.41 10.75 -4.74
C ILE A 417 20.05 9.79 -3.72
N LEU A 418 19.40 8.66 -3.43
CA LEU A 418 19.90 7.66 -2.50
C LEU A 418 21.23 7.05 -2.96
N THR A 419 21.40 6.85 -4.27
CA THR A 419 22.59 6.21 -4.86
C THR A 419 23.77 7.17 -5.00
N TYR A 420 23.50 8.39 -5.48
CA TYR A 420 24.55 9.35 -5.85
C TYR A 420 24.80 10.39 -4.76
N GLY A 421 23.84 10.69 -3.89
CA GLY A 421 23.96 11.68 -2.83
C GLY A 421 25.13 11.43 -1.88
N PRO A 422 25.35 10.22 -1.34
CA PRO A 422 26.47 9.92 -0.46
C PRO A 422 27.86 10.15 -1.08
N ARG A 423 27.93 10.28 -2.41
CA ARG A 423 29.16 10.51 -3.18
C ARG A 423 29.29 11.94 -3.70
N GLY A 424 28.38 12.86 -3.32
CA GLY A 424 28.34 14.22 -3.81
C GLY A 424 28.01 14.30 -5.31
N GLY A 425 27.10 13.43 -5.77
CA GLY A 425 26.66 13.37 -7.16
C GLY A 425 25.57 14.40 -7.49
N TRP A 426 24.75 14.09 -8.47
CA TRP A 426 23.65 14.92 -8.93
C TRP A 426 22.40 14.09 -9.24
N VAL A 427 21.26 14.73 -9.30
CA VAL A 427 19.98 14.15 -9.72
C VAL A 427 19.33 15.04 -10.76
N GLU A 428 18.56 14.46 -11.68
CA GLU A 428 17.72 15.19 -12.62
C GLU A 428 16.31 15.35 -12.04
N LEU A 429 15.83 16.59 -11.96
CA LEU A 429 14.48 16.94 -11.51
C LEU A 429 13.87 17.89 -12.55
N ASP A 430 12.71 17.50 -13.11
CA ASP A 430 12.02 18.25 -14.17
C ASP A 430 12.94 18.65 -15.34
N GLY A 431 13.83 17.76 -15.77
CA GLY A 431 14.75 17.97 -16.89
C GLY A 431 15.99 18.82 -16.58
N GLU A 432 16.19 19.23 -15.33
CA GLU A 432 17.35 20.00 -14.88
C GLU A 432 18.21 19.22 -13.87
N ARG A 433 19.52 19.46 -13.87
CA ARG A 433 20.48 18.83 -12.97
C ARG A 433 20.66 19.62 -11.69
N TYR A 434 20.57 18.93 -10.54
CA TYR A 434 20.78 19.48 -9.22
C TYR A 434 21.89 18.73 -8.50
N GLU A 435 22.95 19.46 -8.06
CA GLU A 435 24.02 18.89 -7.23
C GLU A 435 23.47 18.51 -5.85
N ILE A 436 23.87 17.34 -5.36
CA ILE A 436 23.49 16.86 -4.04
C ILE A 436 24.61 17.14 -3.07
N ARG A 437 24.46 18.19 -2.27
CA ARG A 437 25.34 18.55 -1.14
C ARG A 437 24.68 18.26 0.20
N ALA A 438 23.36 18.18 0.21
CA ALA A 438 22.58 17.73 1.36
C ALA A 438 23.01 16.32 1.78
N ARG A 439 22.98 16.03 3.07
CA ARG A 439 23.20 14.68 3.57
C ARG A 439 22.03 13.79 3.18
N VAL A 440 22.33 12.56 2.82
CA VAL A 440 21.30 11.59 2.42
C VAL A 440 21.34 10.42 3.38
N HIS A 441 20.18 10.13 3.99
CA HIS A 441 20.01 9.07 4.96
C HIS A 441 18.96 8.07 4.47
N GLN A 442 19.13 6.84 4.92
CA GLN A 442 18.10 5.81 4.78
C GLN A 442 17.92 5.12 6.13
N VAL A 443 16.68 5.09 6.61
CA VAL A 443 16.28 4.33 7.79
C VAL A 443 15.37 3.21 7.33
N GLY A 444 15.85 1.98 7.44
CA GLY A 444 15.07 0.78 7.18
C GLY A 444 14.02 0.54 8.26
N GLY A 445 13.15 -0.46 8.04
CA GLY A 445 12.15 -0.84 9.03
C GLY A 445 10.87 0.01 9.04
N TYR A 446 10.81 1.07 8.24
CA TYR A 446 9.58 1.83 7.98
C TYR A 446 8.86 1.37 6.71
N SER A 447 9.25 0.24 6.12
CA SER A 447 8.45 -0.34 5.04
C SER A 447 7.11 -0.81 5.58
N ALA A 448 6.04 -0.53 4.86
CA ALA A 448 4.71 -1.04 5.21
C ALA A 448 4.59 -2.54 4.95
N HIS A 449 5.42 -3.12 4.06
CA HIS A 449 5.38 -4.54 3.72
C HIS A 449 6.08 -5.41 4.76
N ALA A 450 5.60 -6.61 4.92
CA ALA A 450 6.22 -7.67 5.71
C ALA A 450 7.62 -8.03 5.17
N GLY A 451 8.57 -8.34 6.06
CA GLY A 451 9.86 -8.89 5.71
C GLY A 451 9.79 -10.39 5.38
N GLN A 452 10.90 -10.97 4.89
CA GLN A 452 10.96 -12.39 4.50
C GLN A 452 10.49 -13.33 5.63
N SER A 453 10.98 -13.10 6.84
CA SER A 453 10.61 -13.92 8.02
C SER A 453 9.14 -13.75 8.41
N ASP A 454 8.57 -12.57 8.20
CA ASP A 454 7.15 -12.29 8.50
C ASP A 454 6.25 -12.94 7.46
N LEU A 455 6.61 -12.85 6.18
CA LEU A 455 5.92 -13.56 5.09
C LEU A 455 5.96 -15.08 5.32
N LEU A 456 7.14 -15.62 5.70
CA LEU A 456 7.27 -17.03 6.03
C LEU A 456 6.38 -17.42 7.22
N ARG A 457 6.38 -16.63 8.29
CA ARG A 457 5.54 -16.86 9.48
C ARG A 457 4.06 -16.84 9.11
N PHE A 458 3.63 -15.95 8.23
CA PHE A 458 2.25 -15.91 7.75
C PHE A 458 1.87 -17.21 7.04
N VAL A 459 2.75 -17.76 6.21
CA VAL A 459 2.51 -19.03 5.52
C VAL A 459 2.55 -20.22 6.47
N GLU A 460 3.55 -20.31 7.35
CA GLU A 460 3.72 -21.39 8.32
C GLU A 460 2.63 -21.39 9.42
N GLY A 461 1.97 -20.26 9.63
CA GLY A 461 0.87 -20.14 10.61
C GLY A 461 -0.46 -20.71 10.12
N VAL A 462 -0.58 -21.13 8.86
CA VAL A 462 -1.74 -21.86 8.35
C VAL A 462 -1.73 -23.27 8.95
N SER A 463 -2.88 -23.75 9.48
CA SER A 463 -2.94 -25.01 10.23
C SER A 463 -2.42 -26.22 9.45
N GLU A 464 -2.69 -26.27 8.15
CA GLU A 464 -2.14 -27.25 7.21
C GLU A 464 -1.47 -26.52 6.04
N PRO A 465 -0.25 -26.92 5.62
CA PRO A 465 0.43 -26.27 4.51
C PRO A 465 -0.46 -26.22 3.25
N PRO A 466 -0.57 -25.05 2.57
CA PRO A 466 -1.30 -24.94 1.33
C PRO A 466 -0.78 -25.93 0.27
N LYS A 467 -1.66 -26.54 -0.50
CA LYS A 467 -1.26 -27.45 -1.61
C LYS A 467 -0.49 -26.70 -2.69
N GLU A 468 -0.84 -25.44 -2.93
CA GLU A 468 -0.23 -24.58 -3.94
C GLU A 468 -0.02 -23.17 -3.37
N ILE A 469 1.18 -22.61 -3.56
CA ILE A 469 1.52 -21.24 -3.22
C ILE A 469 1.97 -20.53 -4.50
N ARG A 470 1.33 -19.41 -4.84
CA ARG A 470 1.68 -18.53 -5.95
C ARG A 470 2.31 -17.27 -5.42
N ILE A 471 3.55 -17.01 -5.82
CA ILE A 471 4.32 -15.84 -5.40
C ILE A 471 4.14 -14.76 -6.45
N VAL A 472 3.60 -13.62 -6.03
CA VAL A 472 3.31 -12.44 -6.85
C VAL A 472 3.88 -11.19 -6.20
N HIS A 473 3.69 -10.02 -6.80
CA HIS A 473 3.98 -8.71 -6.21
C HIS A 473 5.36 -8.63 -5.57
N GLY A 474 6.40 -8.65 -6.40
CA GLY A 474 7.80 -8.59 -5.98
C GLY A 474 8.74 -8.58 -7.17
N ASP A 475 9.95 -8.08 -6.98
CA ASP A 475 11.01 -8.15 -7.97
C ASP A 475 11.41 -9.61 -8.22
N THR A 476 11.96 -9.91 -9.39
CA THR A 476 12.35 -11.28 -9.79
C THR A 476 13.26 -11.96 -8.77
N ASP A 477 14.22 -11.23 -8.20
CA ASP A 477 15.15 -11.76 -7.20
C ASP A 477 14.47 -12.04 -5.86
N ALA A 478 13.58 -11.16 -5.42
CA ALA A 478 12.80 -11.34 -4.19
C ALA A 478 11.86 -12.56 -4.30
N LYS A 479 11.11 -12.67 -5.41
CA LYS A 479 10.26 -13.84 -5.69
C LYS A 479 11.05 -15.15 -5.70
N ARG A 480 12.22 -15.15 -6.35
CA ARG A 480 13.09 -16.32 -6.41
C ARG A 480 13.57 -16.71 -5.01
N ALA A 481 14.13 -15.76 -4.25
CA ALA A 481 14.65 -16.01 -2.90
C ALA A 481 13.56 -16.55 -1.97
N PHE A 482 12.36 -15.96 -2.01
CA PHE A 482 11.23 -16.42 -1.22
C PHE A 482 10.73 -17.80 -1.66
N GLY A 483 10.66 -18.07 -2.96
CA GLY A 483 10.29 -19.37 -3.52
C GLY A 483 11.25 -20.48 -3.13
N GLU A 484 12.55 -20.22 -3.14
CA GLU A 484 13.59 -21.16 -2.68
C GLU A 484 13.47 -21.45 -1.17
N LEU A 485 13.15 -20.41 -0.37
CA LEU A 485 12.93 -20.55 1.06
C LEU A 485 11.70 -21.43 1.33
N LEU A 486 10.55 -21.12 0.72
CA LEU A 486 9.32 -21.89 0.88
C LEU A 486 9.49 -23.35 0.44
N SER A 487 10.16 -23.59 -0.70
CA SER A 487 10.41 -24.96 -1.20
C SER A 487 11.26 -25.83 -0.27
N LYS A 488 12.11 -25.20 0.57
CA LYS A 488 12.90 -25.91 1.59
C LYS A 488 12.12 -26.18 2.87
N ARG A 489 11.09 -25.39 3.13
CA ARG A 489 10.35 -25.39 4.40
C ARG A 489 9.03 -26.16 4.33
N LEU A 490 8.39 -26.19 3.17
CA LEU A 490 7.02 -26.68 3.00
C LEU A 490 6.90 -27.69 1.86
N PRO A 491 5.98 -28.65 1.97
CA PRO A 491 5.70 -29.62 0.93
C PRO A 491 4.86 -29.04 -0.24
N SER A 492 4.55 -27.78 -0.20
CA SER A 492 3.66 -27.08 -1.13
C SER A 492 4.25 -26.99 -2.54
N ARG A 493 3.40 -27.00 -3.55
CA ARG A 493 3.78 -26.65 -4.92
C ARG A 493 3.99 -25.14 -5.00
N ILE A 494 5.21 -24.68 -5.21
CA ILE A 494 5.53 -23.26 -5.35
C ILE A 494 5.53 -22.87 -6.81
N LEU A 495 4.78 -21.78 -7.13
CA LEU A 495 4.66 -21.22 -8.47
C LEU A 495 5.02 -19.74 -8.46
N THR A 496 5.73 -19.30 -9.48
CA THR A 496 5.95 -17.89 -9.81
C THR A 496 5.25 -17.61 -11.14
N PRO A 497 4.00 -17.13 -11.13
CA PRO A 497 3.26 -16.86 -12.34
C PRO A 497 3.98 -15.85 -13.23
N SER A 498 3.85 -16.03 -14.56
CA SER A 498 4.16 -15.02 -15.58
C SER A 498 2.87 -14.63 -16.28
N LEU A 499 2.80 -13.41 -16.83
CA LEU A 499 1.68 -12.96 -17.67
C LEU A 499 1.58 -13.80 -18.93
#